data_d81e0c67771d9c2f1b10bb50e7c66fac
#
_entry.id   d81e0c67771d9c2f1b10bb50e7c66fac
#
_cell.length_a   1.000
_cell.length_b   1.000
_cell.length_c   1.000
_cell.angle_alpha   90.00
_cell.angle_beta   90.00
_cell.angle_gamma   90.00
#
_symmetry.space_group_name_H-M   'P 1'
#
loop_
_entity.id
_entity.type
_entity.pdbx_description
1 polymer ?
#
loop_
_entity_poly.entity_id
_entity_poly.type
_entity_poly.pdbx_seq_one_letter_code
_entity_poly.pdbx_strand_id
1 'polypeptide(L)'
;MKVNVAPINADTWKIEKIGVIGPGIVGMPMAAMLANARIKIGTDQPAKVVVVQRASVNSGWKVDSINNGKSVIGGIEPELDDITHEAVKAGILSASSDFSVLSDADVVLVSIQTDKKDGFEPDYGPMFGGLEKLAEALKNKPAGKIPLVIFESTLAPTTMDTLFREHFKKYGLEEGKDILLGNSPNRVMPGRLVERIRESDKLAGGLHPETPKLIAKLYKHIVTNGEVFQTNSLTAEIVKTLENAYRDVRIAFSTEIVRYCDANNINFYKVRDKVNALLAQSDNATSDPNAVPSGGLLIPMLGVGGHCLPKDGILLWWRNMQKGNDTSSSLILASRLINDDSPAFTFGQAEETFGNLRDKKIALLGVAYRFNSEDTRNSPTLALANYLRDNNVSYIMHDPYVKADDQNLLKYNQQDFCTQDINKALESADFIFMGTSHKEYIDSFDKITSYKNIQDIMDACNIYNTQQFADKQIKYAGIGRGTNDPENNFIDFVYQSFLAMEKGLGHELTGLINFYNTNYAYDEYNKVKFADVQRLAKTCSTGCEIADAAPIESVPVFNGFSTILAQKAILNVK
;
A
#
# COMPACT_ATOMS: atom_id res chain seq x y z
N MET A 1 -21.53 18.76 -23.41
CA MET A 1 -20.96 20.09 -23.04
C MET A 1 -19.75 20.35 -23.92
N LYS A 2 -19.60 21.57 -24.48
CA LYS A 2 -18.38 21.94 -25.17
C LYS A 2 -17.25 21.93 -24.15
N VAL A 3 -16.21 21.14 -24.39
CA VAL A 3 -14.97 21.16 -23.60
C VAL A 3 -14.48 22.62 -23.67
N ASN A 4 -14.56 23.37 -22.57
CA ASN A 4 -13.93 24.67 -22.50
C ASN A 4 -12.44 24.44 -22.64
N VAL A 5 -11.83 25.08 -23.65
CA VAL A 5 -10.36 25.02 -23.84
C VAL A 5 -9.75 25.65 -22.60
N ALA A 6 -8.97 24.89 -21.84
CA ALA A 6 -8.27 25.44 -20.69
C ALA A 6 -7.44 26.63 -21.16
N PRO A 7 -7.49 27.76 -20.46
CA PRO A 7 -6.71 28.94 -20.81
C PRO A 7 -5.19 28.75 -20.65
N ILE A 8 -4.78 27.62 -20.09
CA ILE A 8 -3.36 27.20 -19.94
C ILE A 8 -3.14 25.95 -20.76
N ASN A 9 -2.13 25.98 -21.60
CA ASN A 9 -1.61 24.79 -22.29
C ASN A 9 -0.14 24.54 -21.91
N ALA A 10 0.35 23.34 -22.20
CA ALA A 10 1.70 22.95 -21.82
C ALA A 10 2.81 23.84 -22.43
N ASP A 11 2.58 24.46 -23.59
CA ASP A 11 3.61 25.27 -24.30
C ASP A 11 3.79 26.65 -23.67
N THR A 12 2.70 27.23 -23.15
CA THR A 12 2.69 28.59 -22.56
C THR A 12 2.77 28.58 -21.03
N TRP A 13 2.79 27.42 -20.42
CA TRP A 13 2.78 27.27 -18.96
C TRP A 13 4.03 27.81 -18.29
N LYS A 14 3.84 28.53 -17.20
CA LYS A 14 4.91 29.10 -16.38
C LYS A 14 4.77 28.60 -14.94
N ILE A 15 5.89 28.27 -14.31
CA ILE A 15 5.95 27.88 -12.91
C ILE A 15 7.00 28.73 -12.19
N GLU A 16 6.56 29.52 -11.26
CA GLU A 16 7.38 30.32 -10.36
C GLU A 16 7.36 29.76 -8.93
N LYS A 17 6.25 29.11 -8.55
CA LYS A 17 6.05 28.60 -7.20
C LYS A 17 5.28 27.29 -7.17
N ILE A 18 5.83 26.33 -6.44
CA ILE A 18 5.24 25.00 -6.17
C ILE A 18 4.95 24.89 -4.67
N GLY A 19 3.72 24.60 -4.30
CA GLY A 19 3.31 24.26 -2.95
C GLY A 19 3.27 22.73 -2.75
N VAL A 20 3.59 22.26 -1.56
CA VAL A 20 3.42 20.85 -1.17
C VAL A 20 2.75 20.77 0.19
N ILE A 21 1.53 20.21 0.24
CA ILE A 21 0.78 20.06 1.49
C ILE A 21 0.98 18.64 2.02
N GLY A 22 1.43 18.55 3.27
CA GLY A 22 1.62 17.28 3.99
C GLY A 22 3.01 16.65 3.74
N PRO A 23 4.06 17.04 4.49
CA PRO A 23 5.40 16.47 4.41
C PRO A 23 5.46 15.10 5.09
N GLY A 24 4.77 14.12 4.53
CA GLY A 24 4.86 12.70 4.87
C GLY A 24 5.77 11.95 3.91
N ILE A 25 5.68 10.62 3.92
CA ILE A 25 6.47 9.68 3.09
C ILE A 25 6.44 10.03 1.59
N VAL A 26 5.37 10.66 1.12
CA VAL A 26 5.26 11.11 -0.28
C VAL A 26 5.64 12.58 -0.44
N GLY A 27 5.03 13.47 0.35
CA GLY A 27 5.18 14.91 0.14
C GLY A 27 6.57 15.44 0.42
N MET A 28 7.28 14.90 1.41
CA MET A 28 8.64 15.35 1.73
C MET A 28 9.65 15.06 0.61
N PRO A 29 9.80 13.81 0.13
CA PRO A 29 10.72 13.53 -0.97
C PRO A 29 10.30 14.22 -2.27
N MET A 30 8.99 14.34 -2.57
CA MET A 30 8.54 15.10 -3.75
C MET A 30 8.98 16.57 -3.67
N ALA A 31 8.80 17.22 -2.52
CA ALA A 31 9.23 18.61 -2.33
C ALA A 31 10.75 18.78 -2.48
N ALA A 32 11.53 17.90 -1.85
CA ALA A 32 12.99 17.94 -1.92
C ALA A 32 13.49 17.72 -3.35
N MET A 33 12.95 16.75 -4.08
CA MET A 33 13.34 16.45 -5.46
C MET A 33 12.94 17.56 -6.43
N LEU A 34 11.73 18.12 -6.32
CA LEU A 34 11.26 19.24 -7.16
C LEU A 34 12.14 20.49 -6.94
N ALA A 35 12.52 20.77 -5.69
CA ALA A 35 13.41 21.87 -5.37
C ALA A 35 14.84 21.63 -5.87
N ASN A 36 15.37 20.41 -5.70
CA ASN A 36 16.71 20.05 -6.14
C ASN A 36 16.83 20.05 -7.68
N ALA A 37 15.77 19.69 -8.39
CA ALA A 37 15.72 19.74 -9.85
C ALA A 37 15.79 21.16 -10.43
N ARG A 38 15.64 22.20 -9.62
CA ARG A 38 15.73 23.61 -10.01
C ARG A 38 14.91 23.94 -11.26
N ILE A 39 13.64 23.54 -11.21
CA ILE A 39 12.71 23.55 -12.35
C ILE A 39 12.56 24.95 -12.93
N LYS A 40 12.74 25.07 -14.25
CA LYS A 40 12.56 26.28 -15.03
C LYS A 40 11.56 26.00 -16.15
N ILE A 41 10.29 26.19 -15.90
CA ILE A 41 9.22 26.05 -16.90
C ILE A 41 8.64 27.42 -17.19
N GLY A 42 8.93 27.96 -18.39
CA GLY A 42 8.47 29.29 -18.82
C GLY A 42 9.08 30.47 -18.06
N THR A 43 10.16 30.25 -17.29
CA THR A 43 10.86 31.24 -16.46
C THR A 43 12.36 31.03 -16.53
N ASP A 44 13.14 32.10 -16.29
CA ASP A 44 14.61 32.04 -16.23
C ASP A 44 15.13 31.66 -14.84
N GLN A 45 14.29 31.81 -13.80
CA GLN A 45 14.62 31.47 -12.43
C GLN A 45 14.01 30.12 -12.03
N PRO A 46 14.69 29.35 -11.17
CA PRO A 46 14.11 28.15 -10.61
C PRO A 46 12.85 28.43 -9.80
N ALA A 47 11.82 27.61 -9.98
CA ALA A 47 10.61 27.66 -9.18
C ALA A 47 10.91 27.47 -7.69
N LYS A 48 10.33 28.32 -6.85
CA LYS A 48 10.39 28.15 -5.39
C LYS A 48 9.45 27.02 -4.95
N VAL A 49 9.90 26.20 -3.99
CA VAL A 49 9.10 25.12 -3.41
C VAL A 49 8.83 25.46 -1.95
N VAL A 50 7.54 25.47 -1.57
CA VAL A 50 7.12 25.70 -0.19
C VAL A 50 6.32 24.51 0.30
N VAL A 51 6.78 23.91 1.40
CA VAL A 51 6.08 22.84 2.10
C VAL A 51 5.14 23.45 3.13
N VAL A 52 3.89 23.00 3.15
CA VAL A 52 2.91 23.46 4.13
C VAL A 52 2.50 22.32 5.04
N GLN A 53 2.71 22.53 6.34
CA GLN A 53 2.30 21.63 7.41
C GLN A 53 1.44 22.39 8.42
N ARG A 54 0.22 21.88 8.68
CA ARG A 54 -0.64 22.52 9.69
C ARG A 54 0.08 22.64 11.04
N ALA A 55 -0.11 23.74 11.73
CA ALA A 55 0.33 23.92 13.11
C ALA A 55 -0.38 22.89 14.01
N SER A 56 0.38 22.07 14.73
CA SER A 56 -0.13 21.14 15.75
C SER A 56 1.00 20.75 16.70
N VAL A 57 0.63 20.35 17.92
CA VAL A 57 1.60 19.88 18.93
C VAL A 57 2.43 18.70 18.39
N ASN A 58 1.79 17.79 17.68
CA ASN A 58 2.42 16.53 17.23
C ASN A 58 3.23 16.66 15.92
N SER A 59 3.00 17.69 15.11
CA SER A 59 3.62 17.78 13.77
C SER A 59 4.16 19.15 13.40
N GLY A 60 4.02 20.17 14.26
CA GLY A 60 4.54 21.52 14.04
C GLY A 60 6.06 21.58 13.91
N TRP A 61 6.77 20.68 14.61
CA TRP A 61 8.24 20.56 14.56
C TRP A 61 8.78 20.31 13.13
N LYS A 62 7.95 19.78 12.25
CA LYS A 62 8.34 19.47 10.86
C LYS A 62 8.73 20.72 10.06
N VAL A 63 8.06 21.84 10.33
CA VAL A 63 8.37 23.13 9.67
C VAL A 63 9.80 23.58 10.01
N ASP A 64 10.16 23.54 11.30
CA ASP A 64 11.50 23.91 11.75
C ASP A 64 12.57 22.95 11.23
N SER A 65 12.29 21.66 11.25
CA SER A 65 13.22 20.64 10.71
C SER A 65 13.54 20.89 9.23
N ILE A 66 12.52 21.08 8.39
CA ILE A 66 12.71 21.36 6.96
C ILE A 66 13.48 22.66 6.74
N ASN A 67 13.13 23.74 7.43
CA ASN A 67 13.81 25.03 7.30
C ASN A 67 15.27 24.97 7.80
N ASN A 68 15.61 24.00 8.65
CA ASN A 68 17.00 23.71 9.03
C ASN A 68 17.70 22.71 8.07
N GLY A 69 17.09 22.41 6.92
CA GLY A 69 17.66 21.53 5.90
C GLY A 69 17.66 20.04 6.27
N LYS A 70 16.71 19.60 7.10
CA LYS A 70 16.57 18.20 7.51
C LYS A 70 15.24 17.63 7.05
N SER A 71 15.27 16.42 6.53
CA SER A 71 14.05 15.64 6.25
C SER A 71 13.29 15.35 7.55
N VAL A 72 11.99 15.12 7.40
CA VAL A 72 11.08 14.77 8.50
C VAL A 72 10.66 13.29 8.42
N ILE A 73 11.30 12.52 7.56
CA ILE A 73 11.07 11.08 7.41
C ILE A 73 12.06 10.34 8.30
N GLY A 74 11.54 9.47 9.14
CA GLY A 74 12.36 8.61 10.00
C GLY A 74 12.95 7.43 9.23
N GLY A 75 13.94 6.76 9.84
CA GLY A 75 14.65 5.65 9.23
C GLY A 75 15.79 6.11 8.31
N ILE A 76 16.29 5.18 7.48
CA ILE A 76 17.36 5.43 6.51
C ILE A 76 16.73 5.65 5.15
N GLU A 77 16.78 6.89 4.68
CA GLU A 77 16.33 7.27 3.32
C GLU A 77 17.51 7.88 2.56
N PRO A 78 18.21 7.10 1.73
CA PRO A 78 19.40 7.58 1.03
C PRO A 78 19.12 8.85 0.22
N GLU A 79 20.09 9.77 0.19
CA GLU A 79 20.08 11.06 -0.50
C GLU A 79 19.08 12.11 0.03
N LEU A 80 18.02 11.72 0.76
CA LEU A 80 16.90 12.63 1.07
C LEU A 80 17.31 13.82 1.95
N ASP A 81 18.14 13.59 2.96
CA ASP A 81 18.65 14.69 3.80
C ASP A 81 19.58 15.61 3.03
N ASP A 82 20.46 15.05 2.20
CA ASP A 82 21.43 15.83 1.42
C ASP A 82 20.72 16.76 0.42
N ILE A 83 19.78 16.23 -0.37
CA ILE A 83 19.03 17.07 -1.33
C ILE A 83 18.13 18.09 -0.63
N THR A 84 17.60 17.77 0.56
CA THR A 84 16.83 18.71 1.38
C THR A 84 17.74 19.86 1.84
N HIS A 85 18.90 19.52 2.40
CA HIS A 85 19.88 20.51 2.87
C HIS A 85 20.33 21.47 1.75
N GLU A 86 20.72 20.94 0.61
CA GLU A 86 21.17 21.73 -0.53
C GLU A 86 20.05 22.63 -1.10
N ALA A 87 18.80 22.14 -1.15
CA ALA A 87 17.67 22.92 -1.64
C ALA A 87 17.31 24.09 -0.69
N VAL A 88 17.38 23.87 0.64
CA VAL A 88 17.15 24.93 1.64
C VAL A 88 18.27 25.94 1.61
N LYS A 89 19.54 25.51 1.59
CA LYS A 89 20.72 26.37 1.51
C LYS A 89 20.71 27.26 0.25
N ALA A 90 20.21 26.73 -0.87
CA ALA A 90 20.02 27.49 -2.11
C ALA A 90 18.82 28.47 -2.06
N GLY A 91 18.05 28.46 -0.98
CA GLY A 91 16.85 29.29 -0.82
C GLY A 91 15.72 28.91 -1.78
N ILE A 92 15.70 27.66 -2.28
CA ILE A 92 14.68 27.15 -3.20
C ILE A 92 13.58 26.43 -2.42
N LEU A 93 13.93 25.66 -1.37
CA LEU A 93 13.00 24.95 -0.50
C LEU A 93 12.80 25.72 0.81
N SER A 94 11.55 25.82 1.25
CA SER A 94 11.17 26.35 2.55
C SER A 94 9.92 25.63 3.08
N ALA A 95 9.60 25.81 4.36
CA ALA A 95 8.39 25.31 4.96
C ALA A 95 7.66 26.38 5.76
N SER A 96 6.33 26.26 5.84
CA SER A 96 5.46 27.18 6.58
C SER A 96 4.28 26.43 7.23
N SER A 97 3.74 26.99 8.31
CA SER A 97 2.44 26.57 8.86
C SER A 97 1.28 27.42 8.35
N ASP A 98 1.56 28.51 7.65
CA ASP A 98 0.58 29.40 7.06
C ASP A 98 0.22 28.98 5.63
N PHE A 99 -1.04 28.61 5.39
CA PHE A 99 -1.55 28.23 4.08
C PHE A 99 -1.66 29.42 3.12
N SER A 100 -1.70 30.65 3.61
CA SER A 100 -1.78 31.84 2.75
C SER A 100 -0.60 31.97 1.79
N VAL A 101 0.55 31.36 2.11
CA VAL A 101 1.72 31.29 1.24
C VAL A 101 1.46 30.55 -0.08
N LEU A 102 0.33 29.83 -0.20
CA LEU A 102 -0.08 29.14 -1.43
C LEU A 102 -0.94 29.97 -2.36
N SER A 103 -1.33 31.19 -1.97
CA SER A 103 -2.24 32.04 -2.76
C SER A 103 -1.72 32.35 -4.18
N ASP A 104 -0.41 32.44 -4.36
CA ASP A 104 0.25 32.70 -5.64
C ASP A 104 0.95 31.46 -6.25
N ALA A 105 0.70 30.26 -5.71
CA ALA A 105 1.27 29.04 -6.26
C ALA A 105 0.75 28.71 -7.67
N ASP A 106 1.62 28.24 -8.54
CA ASP A 106 1.26 27.75 -9.88
C ASP A 106 0.86 26.28 -9.84
N VAL A 107 1.50 25.53 -8.95
CA VAL A 107 1.24 24.11 -8.70
C VAL A 107 1.14 23.86 -7.20
N VAL A 108 0.18 23.04 -6.80
CA VAL A 108 0.07 22.56 -5.42
C VAL A 108 -0.05 21.04 -5.40
N LEU A 109 0.91 20.36 -4.81
CA LEU A 109 0.84 18.91 -4.54
C LEU A 109 0.13 18.69 -3.21
N VAL A 110 -0.85 17.79 -3.20
CA VAL A 110 -1.58 17.39 -1.99
C VAL A 110 -1.19 15.95 -1.64
N SER A 111 -0.48 15.79 -0.52
CA SER A 111 0.06 14.51 -0.05
C SER A 111 -0.45 14.17 1.35
N ILE A 112 -1.72 14.44 1.60
CA ILE A 112 -2.39 14.13 2.86
C ILE A 112 -2.80 12.66 2.84
N GLN A 113 -2.48 11.93 3.90
CA GLN A 113 -2.83 10.52 4.02
C GLN A 113 -4.34 10.32 3.99
N THR A 114 -4.78 9.29 3.26
CA THR A 114 -6.17 8.84 3.20
C THR A 114 -6.32 7.51 3.92
N ASP A 115 -7.36 7.34 4.71
CA ASP A 115 -7.66 6.11 5.43
C ASP A 115 -9.07 5.62 5.08
N LYS A 116 -9.55 4.57 5.72
CA LYS A 116 -10.93 4.09 5.66
C LYS A 116 -11.57 4.20 7.05
N LYS A 117 -12.87 4.46 7.06
CA LYS A 117 -13.73 4.33 8.25
C LYS A 117 -14.17 2.88 8.42
N ASP A 118 -14.71 2.56 9.57
CA ASP A 118 -15.47 1.34 9.76
C ASP A 118 -16.66 1.34 8.77
N GLY A 119 -16.92 0.22 8.11
CA GLY A 119 -17.97 0.12 7.08
C GLY A 119 -17.53 0.49 5.66
N PHE A 120 -16.24 0.49 5.39
CA PHE A 120 -15.63 0.57 4.04
C PHE A 120 -15.66 1.94 3.36
N GLU A 121 -16.09 3.00 4.01
CA GLU A 121 -15.99 4.33 3.46
C GLU A 121 -14.58 4.91 3.55
N PRO A 122 -14.11 5.68 2.54
CA PRO A 122 -12.85 6.41 2.68
C PRO A 122 -12.97 7.48 3.75
N ASP A 123 -11.96 7.64 4.59
CA ASP A 123 -11.84 8.74 5.53
C ASP A 123 -11.10 9.92 4.89
N TYR A 124 -11.85 10.89 4.42
CA TYR A 124 -11.34 12.15 3.87
C TYR A 124 -11.40 13.33 4.84
N GLY A 125 -11.70 13.11 6.13
CA GLY A 125 -11.75 14.18 7.12
C GLY A 125 -10.49 15.04 7.16
N PRO A 126 -9.29 14.45 7.36
CA PRO A 126 -8.02 15.19 7.32
C PRO A 126 -7.76 15.87 5.97
N MET A 127 -8.16 15.23 4.85
CA MET A 127 -8.01 15.77 3.50
C MET A 127 -8.85 17.04 3.34
N PHE A 128 -10.14 16.99 3.66
CA PHE A 128 -11.01 18.15 3.55
C PHE A 128 -10.57 19.32 4.42
N GLY A 129 -10.04 19.07 5.62
CA GLY A 129 -9.47 20.13 6.45
C GLY A 129 -8.25 20.83 5.84
N GLY A 130 -7.46 20.11 5.03
CA GLY A 130 -6.36 20.68 4.23
C GLY A 130 -6.87 21.43 2.99
N LEU A 131 -7.85 20.86 2.28
CA LEU A 131 -8.42 21.44 1.07
C LEU A 131 -9.21 22.73 1.35
N GLU A 132 -9.90 22.82 2.49
CA GLU A 132 -10.58 24.04 2.93
C GLU A 132 -9.58 25.21 3.03
N LYS A 133 -8.48 25.02 3.75
CA LYS A 133 -7.43 26.03 3.89
C LYS A 133 -6.77 26.39 2.56
N LEU A 134 -6.56 25.39 1.70
CA LEU A 134 -6.03 25.62 0.35
C LEU A 134 -7.02 26.44 -0.48
N ALA A 135 -8.31 26.10 -0.47
CA ALA A 135 -9.35 26.82 -1.22
C ALA A 135 -9.46 28.28 -0.75
N GLU A 136 -9.38 28.52 0.56
CA GLU A 136 -9.36 29.89 1.11
C GLU A 136 -8.13 30.68 0.66
N ALA A 137 -6.94 30.05 0.64
CA ALA A 137 -5.74 30.70 0.12
C ALA A 137 -5.89 31.05 -1.38
N LEU A 138 -6.38 30.09 -2.18
CA LEU A 138 -6.55 30.26 -3.63
C LEU A 138 -7.65 31.25 -4.04
N LYS A 139 -8.61 31.58 -3.17
CA LYS A 139 -9.55 32.71 -3.40
C LYS A 139 -8.81 34.04 -3.59
N ASN A 140 -7.66 34.19 -2.95
CA ASN A 140 -6.83 35.38 -3.01
C ASN A 140 -5.72 35.30 -4.09
N LYS A 141 -5.82 34.35 -5.03
CA LYS A 141 -4.87 34.19 -6.11
C LYS A 141 -4.81 35.42 -7.02
N PRO A 142 -3.66 35.74 -7.62
CA PRO A 142 -3.55 36.79 -8.61
C PRO A 142 -4.55 36.62 -9.76
N ALA A 143 -5.09 37.73 -10.26
CA ALA A 143 -6.05 37.71 -11.37
C ALA A 143 -5.45 37.00 -12.59
N GLY A 144 -6.23 36.12 -13.21
CA GLY A 144 -5.81 35.34 -14.38
C GLY A 144 -4.90 34.13 -14.06
N LYS A 145 -4.49 33.94 -12.80
CA LYS A 145 -3.72 32.76 -12.41
C LYS A 145 -4.64 31.56 -12.22
N ILE A 146 -4.28 30.42 -12.85
CA ILE A 146 -5.01 29.14 -12.75
C ILE A 146 -4.05 28.10 -12.19
N PRO A 147 -4.08 27.85 -10.87
CA PRO A 147 -3.23 26.86 -10.25
C PRO A 147 -3.62 25.44 -10.64
N LEU A 148 -2.60 24.58 -10.80
CA LEU A 148 -2.77 23.14 -10.94
C LEU A 148 -2.63 22.47 -9.57
N VAL A 149 -3.68 21.79 -9.09
CA VAL A 149 -3.66 21.00 -7.85
C VAL A 149 -3.54 19.52 -8.20
N ILE A 150 -2.47 18.87 -7.72
CA ILE A 150 -2.13 17.48 -7.99
C ILE A 150 -2.26 16.67 -6.70
N PHE A 151 -3.15 15.68 -6.70
CA PHE A 151 -3.31 14.76 -5.58
C PHE A 151 -2.35 13.57 -5.74
N GLU A 152 -1.39 13.46 -4.81
CA GLU A 152 -0.42 12.36 -4.73
C GLU A 152 -0.95 11.17 -3.91
N SER A 153 -1.97 11.42 -3.10
CA SER A 153 -2.62 10.42 -2.25
C SER A 153 -3.40 9.40 -3.06
N THR A 154 -3.52 8.18 -2.54
CA THR A 154 -4.45 7.18 -3.11
C THR A 154 -5.89 7.62 -2.84
N LEU A 155 -6.68 7.67 -3.90
CA LEU A 155 -8.08 8.08 -3.86
C LEU A 155 -8.98 6.93 -4.31
N ALA A 156 -10.14 6.79 -3.67
CA ALA A 156 -11.18 5.90 -4.16
C ALA A 156 -11.71 6.41 -5.51
N PRO A 157 -12.01 5.52 -6.47
CA PRO A 157 -12.52 5.94 -7.78
C PRO A 157 -13.70 6.91 -7.68
N THR A 158 -13.70 7.93 -8.51
CA THR A 158 -14.64 9.05 -8.58
C THR A 158 -14.43 10.19 -7.57
N THR A 159 -13.49 10.07 -6.63
CA THR A 159 -13.25 11.08 -5.59
C THR A 159 -12.93 12.45 -6.18
N MET A 160 -12.07 12.49 -7.18
CA MET A 160 -11.64 13.74 -7.83
C MET A 160 -12.85 14.50 -8.40
N ASP A 161 -13.70 13.80 -9.12
CA ASP A 161 -14.84 14.41 -9.80
C ASP A 161 -16.01 14.73 -8.88
N THR A 162 -16.39 13.81 -7.99
CA THR A 162 -17.62 13.94 -7.20
C THR A 162 -17.43 14.64 -5.85
N LEU A 163 -16.22 14.58 -5.27
CA LEU A 163 -15.94 15.14 -3.95
C LEU A 163 -15.06 16.40 -4.03
N PHE A 164 -13.90 16.31 -4.69
CA PHE A 164 -12.93 17.41 -4.65
C PHE A 164 -13.30 18.54 -5.61
N ARG A 165 -13.78 18.23 -6.82
CA ARG A 165 -14.34 19.24 -7.72
C ARG A 165 -15.47 20.03 -7.03
N GLU A 166 -16.43 19.34 -6.40
CA GLU A 166 -17.55 19.98 -5.72
C GLU A 166 -17.11 20.75 -4.47
N HIS A 167 -16.05 20.29 -3.78
CA HIS A 167 -15.46 21.02 -2.67
C HIS A 167 -14.92 22.38 -3.13
N PHE A 168 -14.04 22.41 -4.14
CA PHE A 168 -13.48 23.66 -4.64
C PHE A 168 -14.54 24.59 -5.23
N LYS A 169 -15.54 24.06 -5.90
CA LYS A 169 -16.68 24.82 -6.44
C LYS A 169 -17.45 25.56 -5.34
N LYS A 170 -17.61 25.01 -4.13
CA LYS A 170 -18.21 25.70 -2.98
C LYS A 170 -17.45 26.98 -2.58
N TYR A 171 -16.15 27.02 -2.88
CA TYR A 171 -15.29 28.18 -2.64
C TYR A 171 -15.19 29.14 -3.85
N GLY A 172 -15.99 28.91 -4.91
CA GLY A 172 -15.96 29.71 -6.13
C GLY A 172 -14.77 29.40 -7.06
N LEU A 173 -14.14 28.24 -6.90
CA LEU A 173 -13.03 27.78 -7.73
C LEU A 173 -13.56 26.67 -8.66
N GLU A 174 -13.90 27.05 -9.90
CA GLU A 174 -14.45 26.15 -10.92
C GLU A 174 -13.33 25.43 -11.66
N GLU A 175 -13.37 24.09 -11.68
CA GLU A 175 -12.41 23.27 -12.41
C GLU A 175 -12.47 23.52 -13.92
N GLY A 176 -11.30 23.64 -14.56
CA GLY A 176 -11.18 23.98 -15.98
C GLY A 176 -11.26 25.48 -16.28
N LYS A 177 -11.50 26.33 -15.25
CA LYS A 177 -11.61 27.78 -15.41
C LYS A 177 -10.76 28.54 -14.38
N ASP A 178 -10.97 28.27 -13.10
CA ASP A 178 -10.29 28.94 -12.00
C ASP A 178 -9.17 28.10 -11.38
N ILE A 179 -9.22 26.77 -11.58
CA ILE A 179 -8.30 25.77 -11.06
C ILE A 179 -8.26 24.59 -12.01
N LEU A 180 -7.13 23.87 -12.07
CA LEU A 180 -7.03 22.57 -12.71
C LEU A 180 -6.81 21.48 -11.64
N LEU A 181 -7.55 20.39 -11.73
CA LEU A 181 -7.48 19.27 -10.79
C LEU A 181 -6.93 18.02 -11.48
N GLY A 182 -5.87 17.46 -10.92
CA GLY A 182 -5.28 16.21 -11.37
C GLY A 182 -4.84 15.33 -10.22
N ASN A 183 -4.58 14.07 -10.52
CA ASN A 183 -4.06 13.10 -9.58
C ASN A 183 -2.87 12.33 -10.16
N SER A 184 -1.88 12.10 -9.35
CA SER A 184 -0.69 11.36 -9.71
C SER A 184 -0.28 10.47 -8.54
N PRO A 185 -1.02 9.37 -8.30
CA PRO A 185 -0.83 8.55 -7.12
C PRO A 185 0.57 7.94 -7.09
N ASN A 186 1.18 7.98 -5.90
CA ASN A 186 2.55 7.52 -5.73
C ASN A 186 2.66 6.00 -5.60
N ARG A 187 3.81 5.45 -6.04
CA ARG A 187 4.18 4.03 -6.03
C ARG A 187 5.45 3.77 -5.23
N VAL A 188 5.75 4.64 -4.24
CA VAL A 188 6.97 4.57 -3.45
C VAL A 188 6.83 3.69 -2.21
N MET A 189 7.96 3.18 -1.73
CA MET A 189 8.09 2.45 -0.48
C MET A 189 9.20 3.06 0.36
N PRO A 190 9.05 3.14 1.70
CA PRO A 190 10.10 3.60 2.60
C PRO A 190 11.42 2.84 2.43
N GLY A 191 12.53 3.52 2.69
CA GLY A 191 13.88 2.99 2.58
C GLY A 191 14.59 3.30 1.26
N ARG A 192 13.84 3.74 0.20
CA ARG A 192 14.37 4.09 -1.13
C ARG A 192 13.47 5.12 -1.82
N LEU A 193 13.00 6.13 -1.11
CA LEU A 193 11.99 7.06 -1.62
C LEU A 193 12.49 7.87 -2.81
N VAL A 194 13.69 8.45 -2.73
CA VAL A 194 14.28 9.28 -3.81
C VAL A 194 14.50 8.44 -5.06
N GLU A 195 15.13 7.29 -4.93
CA GLU A 195 15.38 6.36 -6.03
C GLU A 195 14.07 5.90 -6.69
N ARG A 196 13.07 5.51 -5.89
CA ARG A 196 11.77 5.05 -6.42
C ARG A 196 11.00 6.14 -7.15
N ILE A 197 11.07 7.40 -6.73
CA ILE A 197 10.47 8.51 -7.48
C ILE A 197 11.22 8.72 -8.82
N ARG A 198 12.53 8.56 -8.82
CA ARG A 198 13.37 8.75 -10.00
C ARG A 198 13.17 7.66 -11.05
N GLU A 199 13.00 6.41 -10.60
CA GLU A 199 13.05 5.22 -11.45
C GLU A 199 11.67 4.60 -11.76
N SER A 200 10.65 4.86 -10.94
CA SER A 200 9.34 4.25 -11.15
C SER A 200 8.48 5.02 -12.14
N ASP A 201 7.77 4.27 -12.95
CA ASP A 201 6.72 4.81 -13.81
C ASP A 201 5.63 5.50 -12.99
N LYS A 202 5.16 6.65 -13.45
CA LYS A 202 4.19 7.47 -12.74
C LYS A 202 2.95 7.72 -13.60
N LEU A 203 1.78 7.77 -12.96
CA LEU A 203 0.54 8.13 -13.63
C LEU A 203 0.31 9.64 -13.54
N ALA A 204 -0.20 10.24 -14.58
CA ALA A 204 -0.67 11.62 -14.62
C ALA A 204 -2.12 11.62 -15.07
N GLY A 205 -3.05 11.70 -14.12
CA GLY A 205 -4.49 11.77 -14.36
C GLY A 205 -5.00 13.20 -14.26
N GLY A 206 -6.04 13.53 -15.00
CA GLY A 206 -6.66 14.86 -14.92
C GLY A 206 -8.15 14.82 -15.19
N LEU A 207 -8.90 15.77 -14.60
CA LEU A 207 -10.30 15.98 -14.93
C LEU A 207 -10.46 16.70 -16.28
N HIS A 208 -9.52 17.55 -16.63
CA HIS A 208 -9.45 18.22 -17.93
C HIS A 208 -8.34 17.61 -18.81
N PRO A 209 -8.51 17.47 -20.14
CA PRO A 209 -7.54 16.83 -21.04
C PRO A 209 -6.13 17.47 -21.06
N GLU A 210 -5.99 18.75 -20.73
CA GLU A 210 -4.70 19.41 -20.63
C GLU A 210 -3.95 19.11 -19.33
N THR A 211 -4.66 18.76 -18.26
CA THR A 211 -4.08 18.53 -16.93
C THR A 211 -3.00 17.43 -16.92
N PRO A 212 -3.19 16.26 -17.52
CA PRO A 212 -2.15 15.22 -17.56
C PRO A 212 -0.88 15.66 -18.26
N LYS A 213 -1.00 16.52 -19.30
CA LYS A 213 0.16 17.03 -20.06
C LYS A 213 1.01 17.96 -19.19
N LEU A 214 0.37 18.80 -18.38
CA LEU A 214 1.05 19.71 -17.44
C LEU A 214 1.75 18.91 -16.33
N ILE A 215 1.07 17.91 -15.75
CA ILE A 215 1.67 17.01 -14.76
C ILE A 215 2.87 16.29 -15.34
N ALA A 216 2.74 15.71 -16.54
CA ALA A 216 3.83 15.00 -17.20
C ALA A 216 5.02 15.93 -17.49
N LYS A 217 4.77 17.18 -17.93
CA LYS A 217 5.81 18.19 -18.14
C LYS A 217 6.58 18.51 -16.86
N LEU A 218 5.87 18.65 -15.73
CA LEU A 218 6.50 18.90 -14.42
C LEU A 218 7.32 17.68 -13.96
N TYR A 219 6.74 16.49 -13.98
CA TYR A 219 7.33 15.31 -13.37
C TYR A 219 8.50 14.69 -14.15
N LYS A 220 8.63 14.99 -15.44
CA LYS A 220 9.84 14.64 -16.23
C LYS A 220 11.14 15.20 -15.64
N HIS A 221 11.07 16.22 -14.78
CA HIS A 221 12.24 16.76 -14.10
C HIS A 221 12.72 15.93 -12.92
N ILE A 222 11.88 15.04 -12.38
CA ILE A 222 12.19 14.20 -11.22
C ILE A 222 12.08 12.70 -11.52
N VAL A 223 11.25 12.30 -12.47
CA VAL A 223 11.17 10.93 -13.00
C VAL A 223 12.12 10.84 -14.18
N THR A 224 13.38 10.44 -13.92
CA THR A 224 14.45 10.49 -14.92
C THR A 224 14.70 9.16 -15.61
N ASN A 225 14.41 8.04 -14.95
CA ASN A 225 14.62 6.69 -15.45
C ASN A 225 13.30 5.91 -15.62
N GLY A 226 12.17 6.50 -15.22
CA GLY A 226 10.81 5.99 -15.46
C GLY A 226 10.08 6.86 -16.50
N GLU A 227 8.84 6.47 -16.79
CA GLU A 227 7.95 7.21 -17.69
C GLU A 227 6.77 7.84 -16.94
N VAL A 228 6.19 8.92 -17.48
CA VAL A 228 4.99 9.56 -16.96
C VAL A 228 3.84 9.33 -17.93
N PHE A 229 2.94 8.40 -17.57
CA PHE A 229 1.82 7.99 -18.40
C PHE A 229 0.61 8.90 -18.18
N GLN A 230 0.13 9.51 -19.25
CA GLN A 230 -1.01 10.41 -19.24
C GLN A 230 -2.31 9.63 -19.38
N THR A 231 -3.31 9.99 -18.56
CA THR A 231 -4.65 9.38 -18.58
C THR A 231 -5.69 10.34 -17.98
N ASN A 232 -6.97 9.96 -17.94
CA ASN A 232 -7.95 10.70 -17.17
C ASN A 232 -7.88 10.35 -15.67
N SER A 233 -8.50 11.18 -14.84
CA SER A 233 -8.45 11.04 -13.38
C SER A 233 -9.05 9.73 -12.89
N LEU A 234 -10.22 9.33 -13.41
CA LEU A 234 -10.90 8.11 -12.99
C LEU A 234 -10.08 6.84 -13.31
N THR A 235 -9.43 6.81 -14.48
CA THR A 235 -8.52 5.71 -14.83
C THR A 235 -7.33 5.63 -13.86
N ALA A 236 -6.73 6.78 -13.49
CA ALA A 236 -5.62 6.79 -12.54
C ALA A 236 -6.03 6.34 -11.12
N GLU A 237 -7.24 6.70 -10.66
CA GLU A 237 -7.82 6.25 -9.38
C GLU A 237 -8.04 4.73 -9.38
N ILE A 238 -8.63 4.18 -10.47
CA ILE A 238 -8.89 2.74 -10.61
C ILE A 238 -7.55 1.96 -10.67
N VAL A 239 -6.61 2.37 -11.51
CA VAL A 239 -5.32 1.68 -11.65
C VAL A 239 -4.60 1.62 -10.31
N LYS A 240 -4.54 2.75 -9.59
CA LYS A 240 -3.82 2.80 -8.30
C LYS A 240 -4.43 1.88 -7.23
N THR A 241 -5.74 1.84 -7.11
CA THR A 241 -6.43 0.98 -6.14
C THR A 241 -6.35 -0.50 -6.56
N LEU A 242 -6.41 -0.78 -7.87
CA LEU A 242 -6.29 -2.11 -8.45
C LEU A 242 -4.92 -2.74 -8.21
N GLU A 243 -3.82 -2.00 -8.34
CA GLU A 243 -2.46 -2.53 -8.13
C GLU A 243 -2.30 -3.20 -6.75
N ASN A 244 -2.82 -2.55 -5.72
CA ASN A 244 -2.79 -3.08 -4.37
C ASN A 244 -3.84 -4.19 -4.15
N ALA A 245 -5.03 -4.06 -4.74
CA ALA A 245 -6.05 -5.11 -4.72
C ALA A 245 -5.56 -6.40 -5.39
N TYR A 246 -4.92 -6.30 -6.55
CA TYR A 246 -4.32 -7.43 -7.27
C TYR A 246 -3.31 -8.19 -6.40
N ARG A 247 -2.42 -7.45 -5.74
CA ARG A 247 -1.45 -8.05 -4.84
C ARG A 247 -2.11 -8.73 -3.63
N ASP A 248 -3.12 -8.09 -3.05
CA ASP A 248 -3.88 -8.63 -1.91
C ASP A 248 -4.60 -9.94 -2.27
N VAL A 249 -5.20 -10.02 -3.48
CA VAL A 249 -5.82 -11.23 -4.02
C VAL A 249 -4.81 -12.36 -4.16
N ARG A 250 -3.61 -12.08 -4.68
CA ARG A 250 -2.57 -13.11 -4.86
C ARG A 250 -2.01 -13.62 -3.54
N ILE A 251 -1.89 -12.75 -2.53
CA ILE A 251 -1.52 -13.18 -1.18
C ILE A 251 -2.60 -14.09 -0.62
N ALA A 252 -3.87 -13.71 -0.73
CA ALA A 252 -4.99 -14.51 -0.24
C ALA A 252 -5.05 -15.89 -0.93
N PHE A 253 -4.83 -15.95 -2.24
CA PHE A 253 -4.76 -17.21 -2.97
C PHE A 253 -3.63 -18.11 -2.44
N SER A 254 -2.43 -17.56 -2.27
CA SER A 254 -1.30 -18.30 -1.69
C SER A 254 -1.60 -18.77 -0.26
N THR A 255 -2.35 -17.96 0.51
CA THR A 255 -2.79 -18.31 1.86
C THR A 255 -3.77 -19.49 1.86
N GLU A 256 -4.72 -19.57 0.93
CA GLU A 256 -5.62 -20.74 0.80
C GLU A 256 -4.84 -22.02 0.47
N ILE A 257 -3.89 -21.93 -0.47
CA ILE A 257 -3.07 -23.08 -0.85
C ILE A 257 -2.18 -23.54 0.31
N VAL A 258 -1.55 -22.62 1.04
CA VAL A 258 -0.68 -23.00 2.17
C VAL A 258 -1.48 -23.62 3.30
N ARG A 259 -2.69 -23.14 3.58
CA ARG A 259 -3.57 -23.74 4.58
C ARG A 259 -3.87 -25.22 4.28
N TYR A 260 -4.13 -25.54 3.00
CA TYR A 260 -4.29 -26.93 2.57
C TYR A 260 -2.99 -27.73 2.67
N CYS A 261 -1.85 -27.13 2.28
CA CYS A 261 -0.55 -27.78 2.39
C CYS A 261 -0.21 -28.15 3.84
N ASP A 262 -0.38 -27.23 4.77
CA ASP A 262 -0.08 -27.44 6.18
C ASP A 262 -0.98 -28.54 6.79
N ALA A 263 -2.29 -28.53 6.49
CA ALA A 263 -3.22 -29.55 6.94
C ALA A 263 -2.89 -30.97 6.41
N ASN A 264 -2.18 -31.08 5.29
CA ASN A 264 -1.80 -32.35 4.66
C ASN A 264 -0.29 -32.63 4.72
N ASN A 265 0.46 -31.87 5.50
CA ASN A 265 1.93 -31.97 5.63
C ASN A 265 2.66 -31.91 4.28
N ILE A 266 2.16 -31.12 3.33
CA ILE A 266 2.77 -30.88 2.01
C ILE A 266 3.71 -29.68 2.08
N ASN A 267 4.87 -29.78 1.44
CA ASN A 267 5.82 -28.67 1.33
C ASN A 267 5.31 -27.62 0.32
N PHE A 268 4.77 -26.50 0.83
CA PHE A 268 4.25 -25.41 0.01
C PHE A 268 5.33 -24.77 -0.88
N TYR A 269 6.57 -24.66 -0.41
CA TYR A 269 7.65 -24.06 -1.21
C TYR A 269 7.94 -24.86 -2.47
N LYS A 270 7.86 -26.21 -2.41
CA LYS A 270 7.96 -27.07 -3.59
C LYS A 270 6.74 -26.91 -4.53
N VAL A 271 5.54 -26.70 -3.98
CA VAL A 271 4.35 -26.36 -4.79
C VAL A 271 4.60 -25.04 -5.51
N ARG A 272 5.00 -24.01 -4.76
CA ARG A 272 5.29 -22.67 -5.25
C ARG A 272 6.30 -22.68 -6.40
N ASP A 273 7.43 -23.34 -6.21
CA ASP A 273 8.51 -23.39 -7.22
C ASP A 273 8.04 -24.05 -8.53
N LYS A 274 7.31 -25.17 -8.44
CA LYS A 274 6.77 -25.88 -9.62
C LYS A 274 5.69 -25.07 -10.33
N VAL A 275 4.74 -24.48 -9.60
CA VAL A 275 3.67 -23.66 -10.19
C VAL A 275 4.23 -22.38 -10.81
N ASN A 276 5.17 -21.70 -10.14
CA ASN A 276 5.77 -20.49 -10.69
C ASN A 276 6.59 -20.78 -11.96
N ALA A 277 7.22 -21.96 -12.06
CA ALA A 277 7.87 -22.40 -13.28
C ALA A 277 6.88 -22.61 -14.44
N LEU A 278 5.69 -23.20 -14.17
CA LEU A 278 4.63 -23.35 -15.17
C LEU A 278 4.05 -22.01 -15.63
N LEU A 279 3.94 -21.04 -14.71
CA LEU A 279 3.47 -19.69 -15.02
C LEU A 279 4.50 -18.86 -15.79
N ALA A 280 5.74 -19.36 -15.97
CA ALA A 280 6.89 -18.62 -16.50
C ALA A 280 7.11 -17.25 -15.77
N GLN A 281 6.64 -17.13 -14.55
CA GLN A 281 6.80 -15.96 -13.71
C GLN A 281 8.00 -16.19 -12.81
N SER A 282 9.14 -15.62 -13.20
CA SER A 282 10.29 -15.54 -12.31
C SER A 282 9.90 -14.65 -11.13
N ASP A 283 10.22 -15.12 -9.95
CA ASP A 283 10.35 -14.23 -8.79
C ASP A 283 11.31 -13.11 -9.18
N ASN A 284 10.84 -11.88 -9.21
CA ASN A 284 11.74 -10.72 -9.30
C ASN A 284 12.50 -10.52 -7.98
N ALA A 285 12.85 -11.62 -7.30
CA ALA A 285 13.80 -11.63 -6.20
C ALA A 285 15.15 -11.20 -6.77
N THR A 286 15.29 -9.90 -6.96
CA THR A 286 16.58 -9.26 -7.21
C THR A 286 17.47 -9.51 -6.01
N SER A 287 18.77 -9.33 -6.16
CA SER A 287 19.74 -9.32 -5.05
C SER A 287 19.45 -8.23 -3.99
N ASP A 288 18.37 -7.47 -4.16
CA ASP A 288 17.90 -6.48 -3.19
C ASP A 288 17.12 -7.20 -2.07
N PRO A 289 17.63 -7.21 -0.83
CA PRO A 289 16.94 -7.82 0.31
C PRO A 289 15.59 -7.14 0.63
N ASN A 290 15.34 -5.95 0.09
CA ASN A 290 14.07 -5.24 0.21
C ASN A 290 13.13 -5.49 -0.98
N ALA A 291 13.53 -6.27 -1.97
CA ALA A 291 12.66 -6.61 -3.09
C ALA A 291 11.46 -7.42 -2.59
N VAL A 292 10.29 -7.02 -3.05
CA VAL A 292 9.05 -7.74 -2.74
C VAL A 292 8.78 -8.69 -3.90
N PRO A 293 8.78 -10.02 -3.69
CA PRO A 293 8.46 -11.00 -4.73
C PRO A 293 7.15 -10.64 -5.42
N SER A 294 7.14 -10.62 -6.74
CA SER A 294 5.98 -10.15 -7.53
C SER A 294 5.41 -11.21 -8.47
N GLY A 295 6.11 -12.32 -8.69
CA GLY A 295 5.69 -13.35 -9.64
C GLY A 295 4.95 -14.54 -9.01
N GLY A 296 3.97 -15.12 -9.73
CA GLY A 296 3.29 -16.38 -9.38
C GLY A 296 2.67 -16.43 -7.99
N LEU A 297 2.80 -17.57 -7.32
CA LEU A 297 2.41 -17.75 -5.92
C LEU A 297 3.38 -16.99 -5.01
N LEU A 298 2.84 -16.24 -4.08
CA LEU A 298 3.62 -15.45 -3.13
C LEU A 298 3.97 -16.27 -1.88
N ILE A 299 4.98 -15.81 -1.14
CA ILE A 299 5.38 -16.44 0.13
C ILE A 299 4.34 -16.09 1.19
N PRO A 300 3.75 -17.10 1.86
CA PRO A 300 2.78 -16.87 2.91
C PRO A 300 3.45 -16.35 4.18
N MET A 301 2.72 -15.50 4.90
CA MET A 301 3.12 -14.92 6.18
C MET A 301 1.92 -14.92 7.13
N LEU A 302 2.12 -14.47 8.38
CA LEU A 302 1.07 -14.36 9.40
C LEU A 302 -0.19 -13.64 8.92
N GLY A 303 -0.06 -12.70 8.00
CA GLY A 303 -1.15 -11.93 7.42
C GLY A 303 -0.64 -10.74 6.62
N VAL A 304 -1.55 -9.84 6.27
CA VAL A 304 -1.25 -8.65 5.46
C VAL A 304 -1.42 -7.39 6.29
N GLY A 305 -0.31 -6.70 6.53
CA GLY A 305 -0.28 -5.43 7.24
C GLY A 305 -0.01 -4.22 6.34
N GLY A 306 0.27 -3.10 6.98
CA GLY A 306 0.56 -1.84 6.33
C GLY A 306 -0.69 -1.00 6.04
N HIS A 307 -0.47 0.09 5.30
CA HIS A 307 -1.54 1.06 5.06
C HIS A 307 -2.33 0.79 3.76
N CYS A 308 -1.67 0.27 2.74
CA CYS A 308 -2.22 0.23 1.38
C CYS A 308 -3.06 -1.02 1.10
N LEU A 309 -2.49 -2.22 1.23
CA LEU A 309 -3.18 -3.47 0.89
C LEU A 309 -4.48 -3.66 1.68
N PRO A 310 -4.54 -3.39 3.00
CA PRO A 310 -5.76 -3.59 3.77
C PRO A 310 -6.95 -2.70 3.38
N LYS A 311 -6.75 -1.66 2.56
CA LYS A 311 -7.83 -0.71 2.22
C LYS A 311 -8.07 -0.50 0.73
N ASP A 312 -7.05 -0.56 -0.13
CA ASP A 312 -7.17 -0.06 -1.51
C ASP A 312 -8.16 -0.89 -2.35
N GLY A 313 -8.21 -2.22 -2.16
CA GLY A 313 -9.23 -3.07 -2.78
C GLY A 313 -10.65 -2.71 -2.33
N ILE A 314 -10.83 -2.37 -1.05
CA ILE A 314 -12.09 -1.91 -0.50
C ILE A 314 -12.49 -0.56 -1.11
N LEU A 315 -11.53 0.36 -1.26
CA LEU A 315 -11.76 1.65 -1.91
C LEU A 315 -12.17 1.49 -3.37
N LEU A 316 -11.62 0.49 -4.08
CA LEU A 316 -12.02 0.18 -5.45
C LEU A 316 -13.50 -0.24 -5.55
N TRP A 317 -14.04 -0.91 -4.52
CA TRP A 317 -15.42 -1.34 -4.43
C TRP A 317 -16.37 -0.33 -3.77
N TRP A 318 -15.88 0.73 -3.16
CA TRP A 318 -16.66 1.64 -2.33
C TRP A 318 -17.97 2.12 -2.96
N ARG A 319 -17.95 2.61 -4.20
CA ARG A 319 -19.16 3.13 -4.87
C ARG A 319 -20.20 2.06 -5.16
N ASN A 320 -19.75 0.83 -5.48
CA ASN A 320 -20.64 -0.31 -5.63
C ASN A 320 -21.35 -0.64 -4.31
N MET A 321 -20.60 -0.71 -3.22
CA MET A 321 -21.15 -0.97 -1.89
C MET A 321 -22.09 0.16 -1.45
N GLN A 322 -21.73 1.42 -1.71
CA GLN A 322 -22.57 2.58 -1.40
C GLN A 322 -23.93 2.55 -2.12
N LYS A 323 -23.99 1.97 -3.33
CA LYS A 323 -25.24 1.77 -4.08
C LYS A 323 -26.00 0.49 -3.67
N GLY A 324 -25.49 -0.30 -2.76
CA GLY A 324 -26.09 -1.55 -2.31
C GLY A 324 -26.00 -2.68 -3.34
N ASN A 325 -25.04 -2.62 -4.25
CA ASN A 325 -24.83 -3.69 -5.23
C ASN A 325 -24.32 -4.96 -4.52
N ASP A 326 -24.65 -6.13 -5.10
CA ASP A 326 -24.18 -7.43 -4.61
C ASP A 326 -22.65 -7.52 -4.70
N THR A 327 -22.04 -7.92 -3.61
CA THR A 327 -20.58 -8.12 -3.48
C THR A 327 -20.20 -9.59 -3.30
N SER A 328 -21.17 -10.49 -3.34
CA SER A 328 -20.98 -11.90 -3.01
C SER A 328 -20.00 -12.64 -3.94
N SER A 329 -19.88 -12.18 -5.20
CA SER A 329 -18.95 -12.74 -6.19
C SER A 329 -17.55 -12.09 -6.15
N SER A 330 -17.34 -11.00 -5.39
CA SER A 330 -16.07 -10.27 -5.42
C SER A 330 -14.90 -11.10 -4.90
N LEU A 331 -13.88 -11.29 -5.74
CA LEU A 331 -12.59 -11.87 -5.36
C LEU A 331 -11.81 -10.89 -4.47
N ILE A 332 -11.86 -9.60 -4.80
CA ILE A 332 -11.13 -8.55 -4.07
C ILE A 332 -11.59 -8.50 -2.61
N LEU A 333 -12.91 -8.47 -2.38
CA LEU A 333 -13.45 -8.42 -1.02
C LEU A 333 -13.28 -9.76 -0.28
N ALA A 334 -13.44 -10.89 -0.95
CA ALA A 334 -13.18 -12.20 -0.37
C ALA A 334 -11.71 -12.37 0.04
N SER A 335 -10.78 -11.88 -0.77
CA SER A 335 -9.35 -11.89 -0.46
C SER A 335 -9.03 -11.12 0.81
N ARG A 336 -9.70 -9.98 1.00
CA ARG A 336 -9.50 -9.18 2.22
C ARG A 336 -9.95 -9.96 3.46
N LEU A 337 -11.07 -10.68 3.40
CA LEU A 337 -11.53 -11.52 4.51
C LEU A 337 -10.56 -12.65 4.83
N ILE A 338 -10.01 -13.33 3.79
CA ILE A 338 -9.00 -14.39 3.97
C ILE A 338 -7.73 -13.83 4.64
N ASN A 339 -7.26 -12.66 4.20
CA ASN A 339 -6.05 -12.03 4.72
C ASN A 339 -6.25 -11.48 6.13
N ASP A 340 -7.41 -10.92 6.46
CA ASP A 340 -7.74 -10.41 7.79
C ASP A 340 -7.91 -11.54 8.82
N ASP A 341 -8.42 -12.70 8.40
CA ASP A 341 -8.58 -13.89 9.25
C ASP A 341 -7.26 -14.64 9.49
N SER A 342 -6.23 -14.41 8.67
CA SER A 342 -4.99 -15.20 8.70
C SER A 342 -4.30 -15.27 10.07
N PRO A 343 -4.22 -14.21 10.90
CA PRO A 343 -3.58 -14.31 12.21
C PRO A 343 -4.30 -15.28 13.16
N ALA A 344 -5.63 -15.22 13.22
CA ALA A 344 -6.44 -16.11 14.05
C ALA A 344 -6.40 -17.56 13.53
N PHE A 345 -6.48 -17.74 12.21
CA PHE A 345 -6.35 -19.05 11.58
C PHE A 345 -4.98 -19.69 11.88
N THR A 346 -3.89 -18.93 11.76
CA THR A 346 -2.53 -19.44 12.05
C THR A 346 -2.36 -19.80 13.52
N PHE A 347 -3.03 -19.11 14.43
CA PHE A 347 -3.08 -19.52 15.84
C PHE A 347 -3.78 -20.87 16.01
N GLY A 348 -4.92 -21.08 15.34
CA GLY A 348 -5.60 -22.39 15.34
C GLY A 348 -4.72 -23.51 14.80
N GLN A 349 -3.99 -23.30 13.71
CA GLN A 349 -3.01 -24.27 13.19
C GLN A 349 -1.88 -24.56 14.20
N ALA A 350 -1.43 -23.55 14.94
CA ALA A 350 -0.46 -23.74 16.00
C ALA A 350 -1.04 -24.62 17.13
N GLU A 351 -2.31 -24.43 17.53
CA GLU A 351 -2.98 -25.30 18.50
C GLU A 351 -3.10 -26.75 17.98
N GLU A 352 -3.41 -26.97 16.71
CA GLU A 352 -3.42 -28.32 16.11
C GLU A 352 -2.03 -28.97 16.13
N THR A 353 -0.98 -28.19 15.91
CA THR A 353 0.41 -28.69 15.83
C THR A 353 1.01 -28.94 17.21
N PHE A 354 0.82 -28.03 18.17
CA PHE A 354 1.51 -28.01 19.46
C PHE A 354 0.61 -28.40 20.64
N GLY A 355 -0.68 -28.58 20.41
CA GLY A 355 -1.69 -28.81 21.46
C GLY A 355 -2.23 -27.50 22.05
N ASN A 356 -2.89 -27.60 23.19
CA ASN A 356 -3.54 -26.43 23.82
C ASN A 356 -2.54 -25.31 24.14
N LEU A 357 -2.66 -24.18 23.47
CA LEU A 357 -1.84 -22.99 23.69
C LEU A 357 -2.51 -21.97 24.62
N ARG A 358 -3.77 -22.18 25.01
CA ARG A 358 -4.53 -21.22 25.83
C ARG A 358 -4.02 -21.12 27.27
N ASP A 359 -3.38 -22.18 27.75
CA ASP A 359 -2.79 -22.25 29.09
C ASP A 359 -1.30 -21.85 29.08
N LYS A 360 -0.74 -21.56 27.91
CA LYS A 360 0.66 -21.14 27.75
C LYS A 360 0.80 -19.62 27.77
N LYS A 361 1.99 -19.16 28.14
CA LYS A 361 2.38 -17.75 27.99
C LYS A 361 3.15 -17.58 26.70
N ILE A 362 2.61 -16.79 25.78
CA ILE A 362 3.08 -16.66 24.40
C ILE A 362 3.94 -15.40 24.25
N ALA A 363 5.17 -15.53 23.76
CA ALA A 363 5.94 -14.41 23.26
C ALA A 363 5.65 -14.20 21.77
N LEU A 364 5.09 -13.05 21.42
CA LEU A 364 4.92 -12.60 20.03
C LEU A 364 6.15 -11.78 19.64
N LEU A 365 7.01 -12.31 18.77
CA LEU A 365 8.24 -11.66 18.34
C LEU A 365 8.05 -10.97 16.97
N GLY A 366 8.15 -9.65 16.96
CA GLY A 366 7.93 -8.79 15.80
C GLY A 366 6.51 -8.25 15.75
N VAL A 367 6.36 -6.98 16.14
CA VAL A 367 5.07 -6.25 16.20
C VAL A 367 4.87 -5.39 14.96
N ALA A 368 5.95 -4.84 14.38
CA ALA A 368 5.87 -4.15 13.10
C ALA A 368 5.41 -5.10 11.99
N TYR A 369 4.63 -4.60 11.02
CA TYR A 369 4.16 -5.45 9.91
C TYR A 369 5.26 -5.77 8.88
N ARG A 370 6.38 -5.05 8.93
CA ARG A 370 7.50 -5.20 7.99
C ARG A 370 8.82 -5.35 8.74
N PHE A 371 9.71 -6.19 8.22
CA PHE A 371 11.04 -6.40 8.77
C PHE A 371 11.86 -5.09 8.85
N ASN A 372 12.66 -4.95 9.89
CA ASN A 372 13.56 -3.80 10.14
C ASN A 372 12.88 -2.43 10.06
N SER A 373 11.64 -2.35 10.55
CA SER A 373 10.78 -1.17 10.53
C SER A 373 10.07 -1.03 11.86
N GLU A 374 9.64 0.18 12.20
CA GLU A 374 8.79 0.48 13.36
C GLU A 374 7.29 0.58 13.00
N ASP A 375 6.92 0.32 11.74
CA ASP A 375 5.55 0.55 11.24
C ASP A 375 4.58 -0.56 11.69
N THR A 376 3.70 -0.21 12.61
CA THR A 376 2.69 -1.11 13.22
C THR A 376 1.30 -1.01 12.57
N ARG A 377 1.13 -0.22 11.50
CA ARG A 377 -0.18 -0.02 10.87
C ARG A 377 -0.75 -1.33 10.35
N ASN A 378 -1.97 -1.68 10.81
CA ASN A 378 -2.65 -2.94 10.47
C ASN A 378 -1.75 -4.18 10.63
N SER A 379 -0.90 -4.18 11.65
CA SER A 379 0.02 -5.30 11.90
C SER A 379 -0.75 -6.61 12.17
N PRO A 380 -0.42 -7.70 11.46
CA PRO A 380 -0.98 -9.03 11.74
C PRO A 380 -0.67 -9.52 13.16
N THR A 381 0.50 -9.17 13.71
CA THR A 381 0.86 -9.51 15.09
C THR A 381 -0.01 -8.76 16.09
N LEU A 382 -0.35 -7.48 15.85
CA LEU A 382 -1.31 -6.77 16.69
C LEU A 382 -2.73 -7.35 16.57
N ALA A 383 -3.12 -7.79 15.38
CA ALA A 383 -4.40 -8.50 15.19
C ALA A 383 -4.42 -9.80 15.99
N LEU A 384 -3.33 -10.59 15.96
CA LEU A 384 -3.17 -11.79 16.78
C LEU A 384 -3.20 -11.45 18.28
N ALA A 385 -2.47 -10.41 18.72
CA ALA A 385 -2.47 -9.99 20.13
C ALA A 385 -3.88 -9.61 20.62
N ASN A 386 -4.66 -8.91 19.80
CA ASN A 386 -6.06 -8.62 20.12
C ASN A 386 -6.90 -9.89 20.20
N TYR A 387 -6.73 -10.83 19.27
CA TYR A 387 -7.39 -12.13 19.30
C TYR A 387 -7.06 -12.92 20.58
N LEU A 388 -5.77 -12.95 20.99
CA LEU A 388 -5.33 -13.62 22.21
C LEU A 388 -5.94 -12.97 23.46
N ARG A 389 -5.92 -11.64 23.55
CA ARG A 389 -6.55 -10.90 24.65
C ARG A 389 -8.04 -11.23 24.76
N ASP A 390 -8.75 -11.17 23.64
CA ASP A 390 -10.21 -11.36 23.60
C ASP A 390 -10.59 -12.82 23.92
N ASN A 391 -9.65 -13.77 23.79
CA ASN A 391 -9.77 -15.17 24.19
C ASN A 391 -9.11 -15.49 25.54
N ASN A 392 -8.65 -14.49 26.31
CA ASN A 392 -8.00 -14.64 27.62
C ASN A 392 -6.72 -15.48 27.59
N VAL A 393 -5.97 -15.49 26.49
CA VAL A 393 -4.67 -16.14 26.37
C VAL A 393 -3.58 -15.18 26.84
N SER A 394 -2.65 -15.64 27.66
CA SER A 394 -1.56 -14.82 28.18
C SER A 394 -0.47 -14.60 27.12
N TYR A 395 -0.05 -13.35 26.90
CA TYR A 395 1.01 -13.05 25.96
C TYR A 395 1.87 -11.85 26.40
N ILE A 396 3.02 -11.74 25.76
CA ILE A 396 3.90 -10.58 25.76
C ILE A 396 4.41 -10.36 24.34
N MET A 397 4.52 -9.10 23.92
CA MET A 397 5.06 -8.73 22.62
C MET A 397 6.47 -8.19 22.76
N HIS A 398 7.32 -8.50 21.81
CA HIS A 398 8.63 -7.89 21.65
C HIS A 398 8.84 -7.37 20.23
N ASP A 399 9.41 -6.17 20.12
CA ASP A 399 9.89 -5.62 18.85
C ASP A 399 11.09 -4.70 19.12
N PRO A 400 12.20 -4.83 18.37
CA PRO A 400 13.38 -4.01 18.60
C PRO A 400 13.21 -2.53 18.21
N TYR A 401 12.24 -2.23 17.35
CA TYR A 401 12.04 -0.89 16.77
C TYR A 401 10.79 -0.19 17.30
N VAL A 402 9.74 -0.94 17.67
CA VAL A 402 8.47 -0.38 18.11
C VAL A 402 8.56 0.12 19.56
N LYS A 403 8.22 1.37 19.77
CA LYS A 403 8.23 2.02 21.09
C LYS A 403 6.88 1.90 21.79
N ALA A 404 6.89 2.03 23.12
CA ALA A 404 5.67 1.95 23.94
C ALA A 404 4.64 3.07 23.64
N ASP A 405 5.09 4.21 23.11
CA ASP A 405 4.24 5.33 22.70
C ASP A 405 3.74 5.25 21.25
N ASP A 406 3.92 4.09 20.60
CA ASP A 406 3.39 3.85 19.26
C ASP A 406 1.87 4.02 19.21
N GLN A 407 1.39 4.73 18.19
CA GLN A 407 -0.01 5.15 18.07
C GLN A 407 -0.99 3.95 17.93
N ASN A 408 -0.56 2.84 17.33
CA ASN A 408 -1.41 1.66 17.18
C ASN A 408 -1.40 0.83 18.46
N LEU A 409 -0.28 0.75 19.17
CA LEU A 409 -0.25 0.16 20.51
C LEU A 409 -1.21 0.90 21.46
N LEU A 410 -1.16 2.23 21.48
CA LEU A 410 -2.07 3.05 22.28
C LEU A 410 -3.52 2.91 21.86
N LYS A 411 -3.80 2.91 20.54
CA LYS A 411 -5.15 2.73 19.99
C LYS A 411 -5.82 1.43 20.45
N TYR A 412 -5.05 0.35 20.56
CA TYR A 412 -5.56 -0.97 20.95
C TYR A 412 -5.32 -1.32 22.42
N ASN A 413 -4.81 -0.38 23.23
CA ASN A 413 -4.42 -0.59 24.63
C ASN A 413 -3.43 -1.75 24.82
N GLN A 414 -2.41 -1.81 23.96
CA GLN A 414 -1.42 -2.90 23.89
C GLN A 414 -0.03 -2.44 24.39
N GLN A 415 0.16 -1.18 24.76
CA GLN A 415 1.45 -0.60 25.14
C GLN A 415 2.10 -1.28 26.34
N ASP A 416 1.31 -1.75 27.31
CA ASP A 416 1.81 -2.39 28.53
C ASP A 416 2.26 -3.85 28.30
N PHE A 417 1.85 -4.43 27.15
CA PHE A 417 2.20 -5.79 26.74
C PHE A 417 3.36 -5.83 25.76
N CYS A 418 3.92 -4.68 25.35
CA CYS A 418 5.02 -4.57 24.40
C CYS A 418 6.32 -4.12 25.08
N THR A 419 7.43 -4.73 24.71
CA THR A 419 8.75 -4.40 25.23
C THR A 419 9.81 -4.42 24.12
N GLN A 420 10.84 -3.57 24.25
CA GLN A 420 12.04 -3.62 23.42
C GLN A 420 13.15 -4.49 24.04
N ASP A 421 12.92 -5.03 25.23
CA ASP A 421 13.86 -5.97 25.89
C ASP A 421 13.45 -7.42 25.58
N ILE A 422 14.21 -8.06 24.70
CA ILE A 422 13.98 -9.45 24.29
C ILE A 422 14.11 -10.43 25.47
N ASN A 423 14.97 -10.16 26.46
CA ASN A 423 15.11 -11.03 27.62
C ASN A 423 13.82 -11.07 28.43
N LYS A 424 13.22 -9.90 28.66
CA LYS A 424 11.93 -9.81 29.37
C LYS A 424 10.83 -10.60 28.68
N ALA A 425 10.81 -10.61 27.34
CA ALA A 425 9.84 -11.38 26.59
C ALA A 425 10.09 -12.89 26.70
N LEU A 426 11.35 -13.33 26.57
CA LEU A 426 11.70 -14.75 26.55
C LEU A 426 11.66 -15.40 27.93
N GLU A 427 12.11 -14.71 28.99
CA GLU A 427 12.10 -15.24 30.35
C GLU A 427 10.72 -15.58 30.86
N SER A 428 9.70 -14.89 30.34
CA SER A 428 8.34 -15.04 30.81
C SER A 428 7.47 -15.95 29.95
N ALA A 429 7.98 -16.50 28.84
CA ALA A 429 7.20 -17.23 27.86
C ALA A 429 7.51 -18.73 27.83
N ASP A 430 6.50 -19.54 27.47
CA ASP A 430 6.62 -20.99 27.24
C ASP A 430 6.61 -21.32 25.74
N PHE A 431 6.05 -20.41 24.94
CA PHE A 431 5.82 -20.56 23.50
C PHE A 431 6.24 -19.28 22.77
N ILE A 432 6.88 -19.43 21.63
CA ILE A 432 7.22 -18.31 20.74
C ILE A 432 6.36 -18.35 19.47
N PHE A 433 5.82 -17.21 19.12
CA PHE A 433 5.19 -16.95 17.84
C PHE A 433 6.00 -15.88 17.09
N MET A 434 6.65 -16.28 15.97
CA MET A 434 7.43 -15.34 15.14
C MET A 434 6.49 -14.61 14.19
N GLY A 435 6.26 -13.32 14.40
CA GLY A 435 5.32 -12.51 13.60
C GLY A 435 5.99 -11.74 12.46
N THR A 436 7.25 -11.31 12.66
CA THR A 436 7.97 -10.48 11.68
C THR A 436 9.45 -10.85 11.63
N SER A 437 10.00 -10.89 10.41
CA SER A 437 11.36 -11.34 10.11
C SER A 437 12.42 -10.24 10.33
N HIS A 438 12.52 -9.67 11.54
CA HIS A 438 13.59 -8.73 11.86
C HIS A 438 14.96 -9.42 11.85
N LYS A 439 15.97 -8.70 11.33
CA LYS A 439 17.36 -9.20 11.32
C LYS A 439 17.84 -9.56 12.72
N GLU A 440 17.42 -8.84 13.75
CA GLU A 440 17.78 -9.13 15.14
C GLU A 440 17.39 -10.54 15.57
N TYR A 441 16.24 -11.07 15.15
CA TYR A 441 15.82 -12.43 15.49
C TYR A 441 16.64 -13.48 14.75
N ILE A 442 17.02 -13.19 13.50
CA ILE A 442 17.90 -14.07 12.72
C ILE A 442 19.26 -14.18 13.42
N ASP A 443 19.84 -13.03 13.78
CA ASP A 443 21.15 -12.95 14.45
C ASP A 443 21.11 -13.50 15.89
N SER A 444 19.95 -13.49 16.55
CA SER A 444 19.74 -13.94 17.93
C SER A 444 19.26 -15.39 18.04
N PHE A 445 19.34 -16.21 17.01
CA PHE A 445 18.83 -17.59 17.02
C PHE A 445 19.31 -18.40 18.22
N ASP A 446 20.64 -18.46 18.47
CA ASP A 446 21.22 -19.22 19.58
C ASP A 446 20.78 -18.67 20.95
N LYS A 447 20.63 -17.38 21.08
CA LYS A 447 20.11 -16.75 22.29
C LYS A 447 18.65 -17.17 22.54
N ILE A 448 17.78 -17.03 21.52
CA ILE A 448 16.36 -17.38 21.61
C ILE A 448 16.21 -18.85 21.99
N THR A 449 16.96 -19.74 21.35
CA THR A 449 16.87 -21.18 21.57
C THR A 449 17.61 -21.67 22.83
N SER A 450 18.31 -20.81 23.57
CA SER A 450 18.98 -21.15 24.83
C SER A 450 18.08 -21.11 26.06
N TYR A 451 16.91 -20.46 25.96
CA TYR A 451 15.96 -20.35 27.06
C TYR A 451 15.25 -21.67 27.32
N LYS A 452 15.49 -22.29 28.48
CA LYS A 452 14.97 -23.63 28.84
C LYS A 452 13.46 -23.71 29.01
N ASN A 453 12.82 -22.57 29.28
CA ASN A 453 11.37 -22.48 29.38
C ASN A 453 10.67 -22.53 28.01
N ILE A 454 11.35 -22.19 26.93
CA ILE A 454 10.82 -22.22 25.57
C ILE A 454 10.78 -23.66 25.09
N GLN A 455 9.58 -24.18 24.88
CA GLN A 455 9.35 -25.56 24.43
C GLN A 455 9.02 -25.65 22.94
N ASP A 456 8.31 -24.63 22.43
CA ASP A 456 7.71 -24.66 21.11
C ASP A 456 7.88 -23.30 20.40
N ILE A 457 8.09 -23.35 19.08
CA ILE A 457 8.17 -22.16 18.21
C ILE A 457 7.30 -22.35 16.98
N MET A 458 6.32 -21.44 16.79
CA MET A 458 5.60 -21.26 15.53
C MET A 458 6.21 -20.10 14.75
N ASP A 459 6.80 -20.40 13.61
CA ASP A 459 7.43 -19.43 12.73
C ASP A 459 6.48 -19.01 11.61
N ALA A 460 5.74 -17.95 11.85
CA ALA A 460 4.77 -17.42 10.89
C ALA A 460 5.37 -16.47 9.85
N CYS A 461 6.67 -16.22 9.89
CA CYS A 461 7.40 -15.43 8.89
C CYS A 461 8.56 -16.18 8.23
N ASN A 462 8.72 -17.46 8.57
CA ASN A 462 9.68 -18.41 7.95
C ASN A 462 11.15 -17.94 7.94
N ILE A 463 11.59 -17.32 9.03
CA ILE A 463 12.98 -16.86 9.17
C ILE A 463 13.97 -18.00 9.50
N TYR A 464 13.44 -19.10 10.05
CA TYR A 464 14.24 -20.28 10.37
C TYR A 464 13.89 -21.46 9.46
N ASN A 465 14.70 -22.49 9.51
CA ASN A 465 14.42 -23.77 8.87
C ASN A 465 14.47 -24.93 9.88
N THR A 466 13.78 -26.01 9.58
CA THR A 466 13.66 -27.17 10.47
C THR A 466 15.02 -27.78 10.85
N GLN A 467 16.02 -27.71 9.98
CA GLN A 467 17.35 -28.30 10.24
C GLN A 467 18.09 -27.59 11.38
N GLN A 468 17.84 -26.27 11.58
CA GLN A 468 18.44 -25.51 12.67
C GLN A 468 17.99 -26.00 14.06
N PHE A 469 16.87 -26.73 14.13
CA PHE A 469 16.30 -27.26 15.37
C PHE A 469 16.59 -28.76 15.58
N ALA A 470 17.34 -29.42 14.68
CA ALA A 470 17.60 -30.87 14.75
C ALA A 470 18.22 -31.32 16.09
N ASP A 471 19.12 -30.50 16.66
CA ASP A 471 19.80 -30.75 17.93
C ASP A 471 19.23 -29.94 19.10
N LYS A 472 18.07 -29.29 18.94
CA LYS A 472 17.42 -28.49 19.97
C LYS A 472 16.26 -29.26 20.60
N GLN A 473 16.02 -29.06 21.90
CA GLN A 473 14.86 -29.61 22.60
C GLN A 473 13.62 -28.69 22.43
N ILE A 474 13.45 -28.14 21.23
CA ILE A 474 12.38 -27.22 20.89
C ILE A 474 11.63 -27.80 19.69
N LYS A 475 10.32 -27.95 19.81
CA LYS A 475 9.49 -28.31 18.68
C LYS A 475 9.25 -27.08 17.82
N TYR A 476 9.59 -27.19 16.54
CA TYR A 476 9.50 -26.09 15.56
C TYR A 476 8.48 -26.42 14.46
N ALA A 477 7.65 -25.46 14.12
CA ALA A 477 6.85 -25.48 12.91
C ALA A 477 6.88 -24.11 12.23
N GLY A 478 6.86 -24.13 10.90
CA GLY A 478 6.76 -22.90 10.07
C GLY A 478 5.65 -23.03 9.05
N ILE A 479 5.04 -21.92 8.66
CA ILE A 479 3.99 -21.90 7.64
C ILE A 479 4.52 -22.47 6.32
N GLY A 480 3.81 -23.43 5.73
CA GLY A 480 4.16 -24.06 4.46
C GLY A 480 5.35 -25.03 4.53
N ARG A 481 5.83 -25.38 5.71
CA ARG A 481 7.02 -26.24 5.94
C ARG A 481 6.69 -27.73 6.08
N GLY A 482 5.63 -28.21 5.44
CA GLY A 482 5.33 -29.63 5.37
C GLY A 482 6.51 -30.47 4.79
N THR A 483 6.56 -31.75 5.12
CA THR A 483 7.66 -32.64 4.74
C THR A 483 7.40 -33.41 3.45
N ASN A 484 6.14 -33.58 3.06
CA ASN A 484 5.75 -34.36 1.88
C ASN A 484 5.98 -33.56 0.59
N ASP A 485 6.44 -34.26 -0.43
CA ASP A 485 6.49 -33.72 -1.79
C ASP A 485 5.07 -33.60 -2.38
N PRO A 486 4.78 -32.51 -3.09
CA PRO A 486 3.48 -32.39 -3.74
C PRO A 486 3.34 -33.36 -4.93
N GLU A 487 2.16 -33.96 -5.06
CA GLU A 487 1.78 -34.75 -6.22
C GLU A 487 1.61 -33.87 -7.46
N ASN A 488 1.82 -34.43 -8.65
CA ASN A 488 1.71 -33.65 -9.90
C ASN A 488 0.28 -33.17 -10.17
N ASN A 489 -0.72 -33.97 -9.84
CA ASN A 489 -2.14 -33.58 -9.94
C ASN A 489 -2.51 -32.44 -8.97
N PHE A 490 -1.85 -32.35 -7.80
CA PHE A 490 -2.02 -31.18 -6.92
C PHE A 490 -1.35 -29.94 -7.49
N ILE A 491 -0.18 -30.06 -8.12
CA ILE A 491 0.45 -28.95 -8.84
C ILE A 491 -0.44 -28.43 -9.97
N ASP A 492 -1.00 -29.34 -10.78
CA ASP A 492 -1.93 -28.96 -11.85
C ASP A 492 -3.20 -28.29 -11.30
N PHE A 493 -3.77 -28.83 -10.21
CA PHE A 493 -4.91 -28.19 -9.53
C PHE A 493 -4.60 -26.76 -9.10
N VAL A 494 -3.44 -26.50 -8.46
CA VAL A 494 -3.06 -25.16 -8.02
C VAL A 494 -2.85 -24.23 -9.21
N TYR A 495 -2.18 -24.72 -10.26
CA TYR A 495 -1.96 -23.97 -11.50
C TYR A 495 -3.28 -23.56 -12.18
N GLN A 496 -4.20 -24.51 -12.37
CA GLN A 496 -5.51 -24.23 -12.99
C GLN A 496 -6.37 -23.31 -12.12
N SER A 497 -6.31 -23.47 -10.79
CA SER A 497 -7.03 -22.59 -9.85
C SER A 497 -6.49 -21.17 -9.91
N PHE A 498 -5.16 -21.00 -10.04
CA PHE A 498 -4.52 -19.70 -10.22
C PHE A 498 -5.01 -19.02 -11.51
N LEU A 499 -5.02 -19.74 -12.63
CA LEU A 499 -5.51 -19.21 -13.91
C LEU A 499 -6.99 -18.85 -13.85
N ALA A 500 -7.81 -19.64 -13.15
CA ALA A 500 -9.22 -19.33 -12.95
C ALA A 500 -9.40 -18.04 -12.13
N MET A 501 -8.64 -17.88 -11.05
CA MET A 501 -8.64 -16.65 -10.23
C MET A 501 -8.24 -15.42 -11.07
N GLU A 502 -7.17 -15.49 -11.86
CA GLU A 502 -6.72 -14.38 -12.72
C GLU A 502 -7.81 -13.98 -13.74
N LYS A 503 -8.43 -14.95 -14.42
CA LYS A 503 -9.55 -14.69 -15.33
C LYS A 503 -10.76 -14.08 -14.61
N GLY A 504 -11.09 -14.60 -13.43
CA GLY A 504 -12.17 -14.08 -12.58
C GLY A 504 -11.95 -12.64 -12.17
N LEU A 505 -10.71 -12.28 -11.84
CA LEU A 505 -10.35 -10.90 -11.53
C LEU A 505 -10.49 -9.97 -12.75
N GLY A 506 -10.14 -10.46 -13.95
CA GLY A 506 -10.40 -9.74 -15.21
C GLY A 506 -11.89 -9.47 -15.46
N HIS A 507 -12.77 -10.45 -15.18
CA HIS A 507 -14.22 -10.25 -15.23
C HIS A 507 -14.72 -9.25 -14.18
N GLU A 508 -14.27 -9.38 -12.92
CA GLU A 508 -14.61 -8.45 -11.86
C GLU A 508 -14.23 -7.01 -12.22
N LEU A 509 -13.01 -6.81 -12.74
CA LEU A 509 -12.55 -5.51 -13.19
C LEU A 509 -13.40 -4.96 -14.35
N THR A 510 -13.78 -5.80 -15.30
CA THR A 510 -14.69 -5.41 -16.41
C THR A 510 -16.03 -4.94 -15.87
N GLY A 511 -16.60 -5.65 -14.91
CA GLY A 511 -17.82 -5.26 -14.20
C GLY A 511 -17.70 -3.90 -13.50
N LEU A 512 -16.61 -3.70 -12.77
CA LEU A 512 -16.30 -2.44 -12.07
C LEU A 512 -16.15 -1.27 -13.06
N ILE A 513 -15.41 -1.46 -14.16
CA ILE A 513 -15.23 -0.43 -15.18
C ILE A 513 -16.58 -0.06 -15.82
N ASN A 514 -17.41 -1.04 -16.15
CA ASN A 514 -18.74 -0.80 -16.69
C ASN A 514 -19.63 -0.03 -15.70
N PHE A 515 -19.56 -0.38 -14.42
CA PHE A 515 -20.27 0.32 -13.37
C PHE A 515 -19.82 1.79 -13.28
N TYR A 516 -18.51 2.06 -13.25
CA TYR A 516 -17.99 3.42 -13.18
C TYR A 516 -18.32 4.23 -14.44
N ASN A 517 -18.18 3.66 -15.62
CA ASN A 517 -18.53 4.32 -16.88
C ASN A 517 -20.01 4.68 -16.97
N THR A 518 -20.88 3.79 -16.53
CA THR A 518 -22.35 4.00 -16.58
C THR A 518 -22.81 5.06 -15.61
N ASN A 519 -22.19 5.13 -14.43
CA ASN A 519 -22.71 5.96 -13.33
C ASN A 519 -21.96 7.29 -13.13
N TYR A 520 -20.71 7.39 -13.63
CA TYR A 520 -19.82 8.51 -13.27
C TYR A 520 -19.07 9.13 -14.46
N ALA A 521 -18.87 8.43 -15.58
CA ALA A 521 -18.27 9.05 -16.75
C ALA A 521 -19.29 9.99 -17.43
N TYR A 522 -18.98 11.28 -17.48
CA TYR A 522 -19.90 12.29 -18.02
C TYR A 522 -19.58 12.70 -19.46
N ASP A 523 -18.45 12.29 -19.99
CA ASP A 523 -18.06 12.48 -21.41
C ASP A 523 -17.12 11.37 -21.87
N GLU A 524 -16.71 11.39 -23.15
CA GLU A 524 -15.85 10.38 -23.72
C GLU A 524 -14.42 10.39 -23.16
N TYR A 525 -13.90 11.59 -22.77
CA TYR A 525 -12.58 11.70 -22.18
C TYR A 525 -12.50 11.01 -20.81
N ASN A 526 -13.57 11.10 -20.00
CA ASN A 526 -13.62 10.55 -18.65
C ASN A 526 -14.03 9.07 -18.59
N LYS A 527 -14.26 8.43 -19.74
CA LYS A 527 -14.45 6.98 -19.79
C LYS A 527 -13.17 6.20 -19.52
N VAL A 528 -13.31 5.10 -18.81
CA VAL A 528 -12.25 4.15 -18.52
C VAL A 528 -12.32 3.01 -19.54
N LYS A 529 -11.19 2.68 -20.15
CA LYS A 529 -11.05 1.54 -21.06
C LYS A 529 -10.28 0.42 -20.37
N PHE A 530 -10.78 -0.80 -20.43
CA PHE A 530 -10.12 -1.96 -19.82
C PHE A 530 -8.67 -2.12 -20.29
N ALA A 531 -8.41 -1.99 -21.59
CA ALA A 531 -7.06 -2.08 -22.15
C ALA A 531 -6.10 -0.99 -21.60
N ASP A 532 -6.60 0.22 -21.32
CA ASP A 532 -5.79 1.26 -20.69
C ASP A 532 -5.45 0.92 -19.25
N VAL A 533 -6.41 0.37 -18.48
CA VAL A 533 -6.18 -0.08 -17.11
C VAL A 533 -5.14 -1.21 -17.09
N GLN A 534 -5.25 -2.23 -17.94
CA GLN A 534 -4.26 -3.30 -18.05
C GLN A 534 -2.87 -2.76 -18.36
N ARG A 535 -2.76 -1.93 -19.40
CA ARG A 535 -1.48 -1.33 -19.83
C ARG A 535 -0.84 -0.50 -18.73
N LEU A 536 -1.61 0.33 -18.03
CA LEU A 536 -1.11 1.21 -16.97
C LEU A 536 -0.81 0.46 -15.67
N ALA A 537 -1.59 -0.55 -15.31
CA ALA A 537 -1.31 -1.40 -14.15
C ALA A 537 -0.01 -2.21 -14.32
N LYS A 538 0.27 -2.69 -15.55
CA LYS A 538 1.50 -3.41 -15.87
C LYS A 538 2.77 -2.59 -15.65
N THR A 539 2.68 -1.26 -15.68
CA THR A 539 3.83 -0.36 -15.39
C THR A 539 4.20 -0.31 -13.90
N CYS A 540 3.42 -0.95 -13.03
CA CYS A 540 3.74 -1.03 -11.61
C CYS A 540 4.91 -1.98 -11.36
N SER A 541 5.92 -1.54 -10.62
CA SER A 541 7.12 -2.34 -10.31
C SER A 541 6.83 -3.61 -9.49
N THR A 542 5.63 -3.74 -8.92
CA THR A 542 5.19 -4.93 -8.18
C THR A 542 4.51 -5.98 -9.08
N GLY A 543 4.46 -5.75 -10.40
CA GLY A 543 3.95 -6.70 -11.39
C GLY A 543 2.44 -6.91 -11.29
N CYS A 544 1.65 -5.95 -11.78
CA CYS A 544 0.20 -6.07 -11.85
C CYS A 544 -0.20 -6.42 -13.30
N GLU A 545 -0.29 -7.70 -13.61
CA GLU A 545 -0.70 -8.21 -14.92
C GLU A 545 -2.13 -8.76 -14.86
N ILE A 546 -3.09 -7.96 -15.24
CA ILE A 546 -4.50 -8.35 -15.25
C ILE A 546 -4.79 -9.18 -16.50
N ALA A 547 -5.32 -10.39 -16.31
CA ALA A 547 -5.76 -11.24 -17.40
C ALA A 547 -7.02 -10.68 -18.08
N ASP A 548 -7.21 -11.02 -19.36
CA ASP A 548 -8.45 -10.75 -20.05
C ASP A 548 -9.61 -11.53 -19.41
N ALA A 549 -10.80 -10.94 -19.46
CA ALA A 549 -12.03 -11.61 -19.08
C ALA A 549 -12.30 -12.76 -20.07
N ALA A 550 -11.91 -13.97 -19.72
CA ALA A 550 -12.05 -15.17 -20.54
C ALA A 550 -13.00 -16.18 -19.89
N PRO A 551 -13.69 -17.03 -20.67
CA PRO A 551 -14.59 -18.03 -20.12
C PRO A 551 -13.92 -18.95 -19.08
N ILE A 552 -14.65 -19.25 -18.00
CA ILE A 552 -14.29 -20.24 -16.99
C ILE A 552 -15.39 -21.29 -16.99
N GLU A 553 -15.08 -22.51 -17.49
CA GLU A 553 -16.08 -23.56 -17.65
C GLU A 553 -16.39 -24.29 -16.33
N SER A 554 -15.38 -24.50 -15.51
CA SER A 554 -15.49 -25.20 -14.24
C SER A 554 -14.47 -24.73 -13.21
N VAL A 555 -14.74 -25.00 -11.95
CA VAL A 555 -13.81 -24.76 -10.84
C VAL A 555 -12.93 -26.01 -10.66
N PRO A 556 -11.60 -25.87 -10.62
CA PRO A 556 -10.71 -26.98 -10.28
C PRO A 556 -10.99 -27.52 -8.86
N VAL A 557 -10.93 -28.85 -8.72
CA VAL A 557 -11.14 -29.55 -7.44
C VAL A 557 -10.06 -30.63 -7.27
N PHE A 558 -9.51 -30.73 -6.08
CA PHE A 558 -8.54 -31.76 -5.71
C PHE A 558 -8.94 -32.39 -4.36
N ASN A 559 -9.21 -33.70 -4.33
CA ASN A 559 -9.61 -34.40 -3.11
C ASN A 559 -10.74 -33.69 -2.31
N GLY A 560 -11.73 -33.15 -3.02
CA GLY A 560 -12.82 -32.37 -2.42
C GLY A 560 -12.48 -30.93 -2.03
N PHE A 561 -11.22 -30.52 -2.16
CA PHE A 561 -10.78 -29.14 -1.92
C PHE A 561 -10.86 -28.30 -3.19
N SER A 562 -11.41 -27.09 -3.07
CA SER A 562 -11.33 -26.02 -4.07
C SER A 562 -11.07 -24.69 -3.37
N THR A 563 -10.38 -23.76 -4.02
CA THR A 563 -10.13 -22.46 -3.40
C THR A 563 -11.38 -21.59 -3.41
N ILE A 564 -11.60 -20.79 -2.37
CA ILE A 564 -12.70 -19.82 -2.30
C ILE A 564 -12.60 -18.84 -3.48
N LEU A 565 -11.39 -18.41 -3.83
CA LEU A 565 -11.17 -17.46 -4.91
C LEU A 565 -11.47 -18.06 -6.28
N ALA A 566 -11.12 -19.33 -6.54
CA ALA A 566 -11.52 -19.99 -7.78
C ALA A 566 -13.05 -20.17 -7.87
N GLN A 567 -13.72 -20.49 -6.75
CA GLN A 567 -15.19 -20.57 -6.71
C GLN A 567 -15.84 -19.21 -6.97
N LYS A 568 -15.32 -18.13 -6.42
CA LYS A 568 -15.79 -16.76 -6.69
C LYS A 568 -15.57 -16.37 -8.16
N ALA A 569 -14.45 -16.80 -8.75
CA ALA A 569 -14.13 -16.48 -10.14
C ALA A 569 -15.23 -16.94 -11.12
N ILE A 570 -15.80 -18.13 -10.92
CA ILE A 570 -16.89 -18.63 -11.80
C ILE A 570 -18.20 -17.86 -11.61
N LEU A 571 -18.44 -17.25 -10.45
CA LEU A 571 -19.61 -16.40 -10.22
C LEU A 571 -19.53 -15.07 -10.97
N ASN A 572 -18.33 -14.58 -11.21
CA ASN A 572 -18.11 -13.35 -11.98
C ASN A 572 -18.38 -13.53 -13.49
N VAL A 573 -18.35 -14.76 -14.00
CA VAL A 573 -18.57 -15.07 -15.42
C VAL A 573 -20.07 -15.23 -15.74
N LYS A 574 -20.90 -15.53 -14.75
CA LYS A 574 -22.35 -15.69 -14.89
C LYS A 574 -23.07 -14.35 -14.81
#